data_6c734ff98fd0af76ef1cef8f79094b17
#
_entry.id   6c734ff98fd0af76ef1cef8f79094b17
#
_cell.length_a   1.000
_cell.length_b   1.000
_cell.length_c   1.000
_cell.angle_alpha   90.00
_cell.angle_beta   90.00
_cell.angle_gamma   90.00
#
_symmetry.space_group_name_H-M   'P 1'
#
loop_
_entity.id
_entity.type
_entity.pdbx_description
1 polymer ?
#
loop_
_entity_poly.entity_id
_entity_poly.type
_entity_poly.pdbx_seq_one_letter_code
_entity_poly.pdbx_strand_id
1 'polypeptide(L)'
;MEYQTLLVDRKDGIAVVTLNRPDKLNTLSTQLFLELRDMVAEFRYDLETRVIIFTGAGRAFSGGFDFRIESIKEHVSQKEMPNERIWQLFSQDLMTAIENLEQITIAAINGPCMGGGLCIAMNCDFRIAADNAKMGVPEINLGLFLSWGATPRLVALLGPSKAKELIMTGDPVNAEEAYRIGMVNKVVPLEQLLPAAQELAQKLLTRGPLGLRIAKKQVNAASVARMADLYLFESELWERNQISPDMAEGIQAAIEKRPPHYIPEAGVPKFDIPQ
;
A
#
# COMPACT_ATOMS: atom_id res chain seq x y z
N MET A 1 -13.75 -8.98 16.73
CA MET A 1 -12.51 -8.73 17.52
C MET A 1 -12.44 -7.25 17.89
N GLU A 2 -11.79 -6.92 18.99
CA GLU A 2 -11.49 -5.52 19.34
C GLU A 2 -10.09 -5.20 18.84
N TYR A 3 -9.98 -4.25 17.93
CA TYR A 3 -8.70 -3.81 17.35
C TYR A 3 -8.19 -2.57 18.09
N GLN A 4 -6.87 -2.42 18.18
CA GLN A 4 -6.23 -1.28 18.84
C GLN A 4 -5.90 -0.15 17.84
N THR A 5 -5.58 -0.53 16.61
CA THR A 5 -5.08 0.38 15.57
C THR A 5 -6.01 0.47 14.35
N LEU A 6 -7.13 -0.26 14.39
CA LEU A 6 -8.21 -0.19 13.41
C LEU A 6 -9.54 0.12 14.10
N LEU A 7 -10.41 0.86 13.41
CA LEU A 7 -11.82 0.95 13.73
C LEU A 7 -12.62 0.32 12.61
N VAL A 8 -13.58 -0.55 12.95
CA VAL A 8 -14.45 -1.22 11.97
C VAL A 8 -15.90 -0.95 12.34
N ASP A 9 -16.57 -0.14 11.52
CA ASP A 9 -18.00 0.16 11.65
C ASP A 9 -18.76 -0.57 10.55
N ARG A 10 -19.76 -1.38 10.90
CA ARG A 10 -20.57 -2.16 9.97
C ARG A 10 -22.03 -1.71 10.04
N LYS A 11 -22.54 -1.33 8.89
CA LYS A 11 -23.95 -0.92 8.78
C LYS A 11 -24.48 -1.19 7.36
N ASP A 12 -25.66 -1.79 7.28
CA ASP A 12 -26.45 -1.93 6.04
C ASP A 12 -25.66 -2.52 4.86
N GLY A 13 -24.82 -3.56 5.12
CA GLY A 13 -24.02 -4.24 4.12
C GLY A 13 -22.73 -3.50 3.72
N ILE A 14 -22.41 -2.41 4.40
CA ILE A 14 -21.16 -1.63 4.21
C ILE A 14 -20.34 -1.71 5.49
N ALA A 15 -19.04 -1.95 5.36
CA ALA A 15 -18.08 -1.75 6.45
C ALA A 15 -17.18 -0.56 6.14
N VAL A 16 -16.97 0.30 7.15
CA VAL A 16 -15.94 1.36 7.09
C VAL A 16 -14.80 0.93 7.99
N VAL A 17 -13.64 0.71 7.37
CA VAL A 17 -12.39 0.34 8.05
C VAL A 17 -11.49 1.57 8.09
N THR A 18 -11.24 2.06 9.31
CA THR A 18 -10.42 3.25 9.53
C THR A 18 -9.08 2.85 10.13
N LEU A 19 -7.98 3.17 9.45
CA LEU A 19 -6.63 3.10 10.01
C LEU A 19 -6.54 4.12 11.14
N ASN A 20 -6.30 3.69 12.38
CA ASN A 20 -6.51 4.52 13.56
C ASN A 20 -5.23 4.71 14.39
N ARG A 21 -4.24 5.34 13.77
CA ARG A 21 -3.02 5.86 14.41
C ARG A 21 -2.78 7.32 13.97
N PRO A 22 -3.75 8.25 14.21
CA PRO A 22 -3.71 9.61 13.64
C PRO A 22 -2.47 10.40 14.04
N ASP A 23 -1.98 10.25 15.28
CA ASP A 23 -0.77 10.91 15.78
C ASP A 23 0.51 10.44 15.07
N LYS A 24 0.44 9.34 14.36
CA LYS A 24 1.53 8.74 13.60
C LYS A 24 1.24 8.71 12.09
N LEU A 25 0.31 9.56 11.62
CA LEU A 25 -0.14 9.59 10.22
C LEU A 25 -0.58 8.21 9.72
N ASN A 26 -1.14 7.38 10.58
CA ASN A 26 -1.57 6.02 10.26
C ASN A 26 -0.46 5.16 9.62
N THR A 27 0.81 5.36 10.05
CA THR A 27 1.91 4.52 9.59
C THR A 27 1.69 3.07 10.00
N LEU A 28 2.08 2.16 9.11
CA LEU A 28 1.88 0.72 9.22
C LEU A 28 2.93 0.13 10.18
N SER A 29 2.53 -0.03 11.46
CA SER A 29 3.29 -0.78 12.45
C SER A 29 3.01 -2.27 12.33
N THR A 30 3.82 -3.12 12.97
CA THR A 30 3.59 -4.56 13.05
C THR A 30 2.19 -4.87 13.59
N GLN A 31 1.75 -4.18 14.65
CA GLN A 31 0.40 -4.35 15.21
C GLN A 31 -0.68 -4.06 14.17
N LEU A 32 -0.60 -2.93 13.46
CA LEU A 32 -1.58 -2.57 12.43
C LEU A 32 -1.60 -3.61 11.29
N PHE A 33 -0.44 -4.14 10.91
CA PHE A 33 -0.35 -5.20 9.91
C PHE A 33 -1.05 -6.49 10.35
N LEU A 34 -0.81 -6.92 11.59
CA LEU A 34 -1.45 -8.12 12.14
C LEU A 34 -2.97 -7.93 12.24
N GLU A 35 -3.42 -6.76 12.70
CA GLU A 35 -4.85 -6.44 12.78
C GLU A 35 -5.51 -6.38 11.38
N LEU A 36 -4.82 -5.83 10.37
CA LEU A 36 -5.30 -5.86 8.98
C LEU A 36 -5.44 -7.29 8.47
N ARG A 37 -4.47 -8.16 8.74
CA ARG A 37 -4.54 -9.59 8.39
C ARG A 37 -5.77 -10.25 9.03
N ASP A 38 -5.94 -10.05 10.33
CA ASP A 38 -7.02 -10.69 11.09
C ASP A 38 -8.39 -10.17 10.62
N MET A 39 -8.49 -8.87 10.36
CA MET A 39 -9.69 -8.25 9.77
C MET A 39 -10.00 -8.82 8.38
N VAL A 40 -9.00 -8.95 7.50
CA VAL A 40 -9.19 -9.53 6.15
C VAL A 40 -9.63 -10.99 6.25
N ALA A 41 -9.05 -11.76 7.18
CA ALA A 41 -9.46 -13.13 7.43
C ALA A 41 -10.91 -13.24 7.93
N GLU A 42 -11.35 -12.30 8.79
CA GLU A 42 -12.74 -12.21 9.25
C GLU A 42 -13.69 -11.89 8.09
N PHE A 43 -13.39 -10.88 7.26
CA PHE A 43 -14.23 -10.51 6.11
C PHE A 43 -14.33 -11.60 5.06
N ARG A 44 -13.33 -12.47 4.95
CA ARG A 44 -13.37 -13.60 3.99
C ARG A 44 -14.61 -14.47 4.13
N TYR A 45 -15.13 -14.60 5.35
CA TYR A 45 -16.30 -15.43 5.66
C TYR A 45 -17.54 -14.61 6.04
N ASP A 46 -17.45 -13.28 5.97
CA ASP A 46 -18.57 -12.37 6.23
C ASP A 46 -19.44 -12.28 4.96
N LEU A 47 -20.65 -12.84 5.03
CA LEU A 47 -21.63 -12.81 3.94
C LEU A 47 -22.56 -11.59 4.00
N GLU A 48 -22.59 -10.87 5.10
CA GLU A 48 -23.47 -9.71 5.31
C GLU A 48 -22.86 -8.44 4.73
N THR A 49 -21.55 -8.25 4.92
CA THR A 49 -20.83 -7.11 4.34
C THR A 49 -20.58 -7.37 2.84
N ARG A 50 -20.98 -6.42 2.02
CA ARG A 50 -20.82 -6.47 0.56
C ARG A 50 -19.84 -5.45 0.01
N VAL A 51 -19.63 -4.35 0.73
CA VAL A 51 -18.69 -3.28 0.36
C VAL A 51 -17.87 -2.90 1.58
N ILE A 52 -16.56 -2.74 1.39
CA ILE A 52 -15.63 -2.26 2.43
C ILE A 52 -15.02 -0.94 1.97
N ILE A 53 -15.11 0.09 2.81
CA ILE A 53 -14.48 1.40 2.59
C ILE A 53 -13.28 1.51 3.53
N PHE A 54 -12.09 1.62 2.98
CA PHE A 54 -10.86 1.90 3.74
C PHE A 54 -10.61 3.40 3.80
N THR A 55 -10.29 3.93 4.97
CA THR A 55 -9.89 5.33 5.16
C THR A 55 -8.91 5.47 6.32
N GLY A 56 -8.40 6.68 6.57
CA GLY A 56 -7.51 6.97 7.70
C GLY A 56 -8.14 7.94 8.71
N ALA A 57 -7.89 7.73 10.00
CA ALA A 57 -8.25 8.70 11.03
C ALA A 57 -7.36 9.95 10.91
N GLY A 58 -7.94 11.11 11.20
CA GLY A 58 -7.21 12.39 11.17
C GLY A 58 -6.84 12.85 9.76
N ARG A 59 -5.62 13.36 9.59
CA ARG A 59 -5.21 14.13 8.39
C ARG A 59 -4.54 13.30 7.29
N ALA A 60 -4.39 11.99 7.43
CA ALA A 60 -3.71 11.13 6.45
C ALA A 60 -4.48 9.82 6.25
N PHE A 61 -4.41 9.29 5.05
CA PHE A 61 -4.77 7.89 4.81
C PHE A 61 -3.74 7.00 5.48
N SER A 62 -2.48 7.04 5.04
CA SER A 62 -1.34 6.40 5.70
C SER A 62 -0.02 6.99 5.20
N GLY A 63 0.90 7.26 6.13
CA GLY A 63 2.26 7.71 5.84
C GLY A 63 3.21 6.61 5.36
N GLY A 64 2.73 5.37 5.16
CA GLY A 64 3.56 4.23 4.76
C GLY A 64 4.06 3.40 5.94
N PHE A 65 5.16 2.68 5.74
CA PHE A 65 5.73 1.83 6.79
C PHE A 65 6.30 2.67 7.95
N ASP A 66 6.22 2.13 9.16
CA ASP A 66 6.70 2.82 10.37
C ASP A 66 8.19 2.50 10.61
N PHE A 67 9.08 3.34 10.07
CA PHE A 67 10.54 3.20 10.20
C PHE A 67 11.12 3.68 11.54
N ARG A 68 10.30 4.03 12.53
CA ARG A 68 10.82 4.45 13.83
C ARG A 68 11.50 3.29 14.56
N ILE A 69 12.55 3.61 15.31
CA ILE A 69 13.38 2.61 16.03
C ILE A 69 12.53 1.72 16.94
N GLU A 70 11.53 2.28 17.62
CA GLU A 70 10.62 1.52 18.48
C GLU A 70 9.85 0.46 17.68
N SER A 71 9.28 0.86 16.55
CA SER A 71 8.51 -0.05 15.67
C SER A 71 9.40 -1.11 15.03
N ILE A 72 10.64 -0.76 14.67
CA ILE A 72 11.62 -1.73 14.16
C ILE A 72 12.03 -2.72 15.26
N LYS A 73 12.25 -2.25 16.50
CA LYS A 73 12.56 -3.13 17.64
C LYS A 73 11.41 -4.08 17.97
N GLU A 74 10.18 -3.59 17.94
CA GLU A 74 8.98 -4.42 18.10
C GLU A 74 8.93 -5.50 17.02
N HIS A 75 9.20 -5.12 15.76
CA HIS A 75 9.25 -6.01 14.63
C HIS A 75 10.31 -7.12 14.80
N VAL A 76 11.55 -6.76 15.17
CA VAL A 76 12.65 -7.70 15.38
C VAL A 76 12.47 -8.55 16.65
N SER A 77 11.81 -8.02 17.68
CA SER A 77 11.60 -8.71 18.95
C SER A 77 10.44 -9.70 18.92
N GLN A 78 9.51 -9.59 17.99
CA GLN A 78 8.41 -10.53 17.85
C GLN A 78 8.95 -11.84 17.26
N LYS A 79 9.07 -12.86 18.11
CA LYS A 79 9.53 -14.22 17.75
C LYS A 79 8.75 -14.90 16.61
N GLU A 80 7.64 -14.29 16.19
CA GLU A 80 6.76 -14.81 15.13
C GLU A 80 7.22 -14.46 13.72
N MET A 81 8.18 -13.54 13.55
CA MET A 81 8.73 -13.11 12.27
C MET A 81 10.24 -13.44 12.20
N PRO A 82 10.62 -14.68 11.90
CA PRO A 82 12.00 -15.14 12.07
C PRO A 82 13.02 -14.56 11.10
N ASN A 83 12.59 -13.97 9.98
CA ASN A 83 13.47 -13.25 9.07
C ASN A 83 12.69 -12.30 8.14
N GLU A 84 13.42 -11.37 7.53
CA GLU A 84 12.90 -10.33 6.63
C GLU A 84 12.19 -10.88 5.39
N ARG A 85 12.63 -12.01 4.89
CA ARG A 85 11.98 -12.68 3.75
C ARG A 85 10.54 -13.09 4.09
N ILE A 86 10.34 -13.65 5.28
CA ILE A 86 8.99 -14.04 5.75
C ILE A 86 8.12 -12.81 5.91
N TRP A 87 8.68 -11.68 6.39
CA TRP A 87 7.95 -10.42 6.48
C TRP A 87 7.50 -9.91 5.11
N GLN A 88 8.36 -9.98 4.10
CA GLN A 88 8.01 -9.58 2.73
C GLN A 88 6.90 -10.47 2.15
N LEU A 89 7.01 -11.79 2.32
CA LEU A 89 5.97 -12.73 1.90
C LEU A 89 4.63 -12.44 2.61
N PHE A 90 4.68 -12.25 3.93
CA PHE A 90 3.50 -11.88 4.71
C PHE A 90 2.84 -10.59 4.21
N SER A 91 3.63 -9.58 3.89
CA SER A 91 3.14 -8.31 3.38
C SER A 91 2.52 -8.44 1.98
N GLN A 92 3.14 -9.22 1.09
CA GLN A 92 2.59 -9.55 -0.23
C GLN A 92 1.28 -10.34 -0.12
N ASP A 93 1.23 -11.32 0.79
CA ASP A 93 0.04 -12.14 1.03
C ASP A 93 -1.11 -11.28 1.56
N LEU A 94 -0.84 -10.35 2.48
CA LEU A 94 -1.85 -9.42 2.99
C LEU A 94 -2.39 -8.51 1.88
N MET A 95 -1.51 -7.92 1.06
CA MET A 95 -1.95 -7.07 -0.07
C MET A 95 -2.79 -7.87 -1.07
N THR A 96 -2.37 -9.08 -1.38
CA THR A 96 -3.11 -10.00 -2.26
C THR A 96 -4.44 -10.44 -1.63
N ALA A 97 -4.47 -10.64 -0.32
CA ALA A 97 -5.70 -10.98 0.39
C ALA A 97 -6.73 -9.84 0.37
N ILE A 98 -6.28 -8.57 0.50
CA ILE A 98 -7.16 -7.39 0.35
C ILE A 98 -7.75 -7.35 -1.07
N GLU A 99 -6.92 -7.53 -2.10
CA GLU A 99 -7.36 -7.53 -3.51
C GLU A 99 -8.39 -8.64 -3.80
N ASN A 100 -8.21 -9.80 -3.16
CA ASN A 100 -9.05 -10.98 -3.37
C ASN A 100 -10.24 -11.10 -2.40
N LEU A 101 -10.52 -10.09 -1.60
CA LEU A 101 -11.76 -10.05 -0.80
C LEU A 101 -12.99 -10.23 -1.72
N GLU A 102 -13.96 -11.01 -1.26
CA GLU A 102 -15.23 -11.20 -1.99
C GLU A 102 -16.07 -9.90 -2.01
N GLN A 103 -15.86 -9.04 -1.04
CA GLN A 103 -16.44 -7.70 -0.97
C GLN A 103 -15.81 -6.78 -2.01
N ILE A 104 -16.59 -5.81 -2.49
CA ILE A 104 -16.04 -4.73 -3.28
C ILE A 104 -15.36 -3.72 -2.33
N THR A 105 -14.16 -3.29 -2.68
CA THR A 105 -13.34 -2.45 -1.81
C THR A 105 -13.16 -1.04 -2.40
N ILE A 106 -13.28 -0.02 -1.55
CA ILE A 106 -13.13 1.39 -1.91
C ILE A 106 -12.08 2.02 -0.98
N ALA A 107 -11.01 2.57 -1.52
CA ALA A 107 -10.12 3.43 -0.77
C ALA A 107 -10.62 4.88 -0.80
N ALA A 108 -11.00 5.42 0.35
CA ALA A 108 -11.34 6.81 0.57
C ALA A 108 -10.10 7.53 1.13
N ILE A 109 -9.32 8.15 0.25
CA ILE A 109 -7.98 8.70 0.54
C ILE A 109 -8.13 10.13 1.05
N ASN A 110 -8.11 10.30 2.37
CA ASN A 110 -8.40 11.57 3.07
C ASN A 110 -7.21 12.53 3.22
N GLY A 111 -6.04 12.18 2.70
CA GLY A 111 -4.83 12.99 2.80
C GLY A 111 -3.61 12.23 2.30
N PRO A 112 -2.40 12.46 2.85
CA PRO A 112 -1.19 11.74 2.44
C PRO A 112 -1.38 10.22 2.44
N CYS A 113 -1.02 9.59 1.32
CA CYS A 113 -1.12 8.15 1.06
C CYS A 113 0.19 7.70 0.41
N MET A 114 1.16 7.28 1.24
CA MET A 114 2.54 7.07 0.83
C MET A 114 2.96 5.61 0.99
N GLY A 115 3.83 5.13 0.12
CA GLY A 115 4.48 3.83 0.24
C GLY A 115 3.51 2.70 0.53
N GLY A 116 3.69 2.01 1.66
CA GLY A 116 2.79 0.93 2.09
C GLY A 116 1.31 1.35 2.22
N GLY A 117 1.01 2.62 2.53
CA GLY A 117 -0.36 3.14 2.50
C GLY A 117 -0.93 3.16 1.09
N LEU A 118 -0.13 3.56 0.11
CA LEU A 118 -0.52 3.49 -1.29
C LEU A 118 -0.68 2.03 -1.76
N CYS A 119 0.13 1.10 -1.23
CA CYS A 119 -0.05 -0.33 -1.51
C CYS A 119 -1.45 -0.80 -1.11
N ILE A 120 -1.95 -0.45 0.08
CA ILE A 120 -3.33 -0.77 0.50
C ILE A 120 -4.34 -0.17 -0.48
N ALA A 121 -4.22 1.13 -0.79
CA ALA A 121 -5.16 1.81 -1.66
C ALA A 121 -5.20 1.23 -3.08
N MET A 122 -4.05 0.81 -3.64
CA MET A 122 -3.97 0.19 -4.97
C MET A 122 -4.57 -1.22 -5.02
N ASN A 123 -4.66 -1.91 -3.89
CA ASN A 123 -5.31 -3.22 -3.80
C ASN A 123 -6.83 -3.12 -3.59
N CYS A 124 -7.38 -1.93 -3.44
CA CYS A 124 -8.83 -1.71 -3.48
C CYS A 124 -9.33 -1.65 -4.93
N ASP A 125 -10.61 -2.03 -5.14
CA ASP A 125 -11.24 -1.99 -6.46
C ASP A 125 -11.39 -0.54 -6.96
N PHE A 126 -11.79 0.36 -6.07
CA PHE A 126 -11.97 1.78 -6.35
C PHE A 126 -11.14 2.66 -5.40
N ARG A 127 -10.75 3.84 -5.89
CA ARG A 127 -10.04 4.88 -5.14
C ARG A 127 -10.72 6.22 -5.36
N ILE A 128 -11.15 6.86 -4.28
CA ILE A 128 -11.65 8.23 -4.26
C ILE A 128 -10.69 9.04 -3.39
N ALA A 129 -10.17 10.13 -3.90
CA ALA A 129 -9.24 10.98 -3.18
C ALA A 129 -9.89 12.30 -2.77
N ALA A 130 -9.54 12.79 -1.60
CA ALA A 130 -9.78 14.17 -1.24
C ALA A 130 -8.85 15.10 -2.07
N ASP A 131 -9.29 16.32 -2.34
CA ASP A 131 -8.55 17.31 -3.11
C ASP A 131 -7.19 17.71 -2.52
N ASN A 132 -7.06 17.59 -1.19
CA ASN A 132 -5.81 17.80 -0.46
C ASN A 132 -4.89 16.57 -0.40
N ALA A 133 -5.29 15.44 -0.97
CA ALA A 133 -4.50 14.21 -0.92
C ALA A 133 -3.23 14.30 -1.77
N LYS A 134 -2.18 13.64 -1.27
CA LYS A 134 -0.93 13.41 -1.99
C LYS A 134 -0.61 11.92 -1.97
N MET A 135 -0.23 11.37 -3.10
CA MET A 135 0.05 9.95 -3.27
C MET A 135 1.43 9.75 -3.86
N GLY A 136 2.20 8.82 -3.33
CA GLY A 136 3.55 8.59 -3.81
C GLY A 136 4.22 7.36 -3.26
N VAL A 137 5.37 7.06 -3.83
CA VAL A 137 6.24 5.92 -3.50
C VAL A 137 7.64 6.42 -3.14
N PRO A 138 7.82 7.03 -1.95
CA PRO A 138 9.03 7.73 -1.56
C PRO A 138 10.18 6.79 -1.16
N GLU A 139 10.02 5.47 -1.31
CA GLU A 139 10.97 4.44 -0.90
C GLU A 139 12.36 4.67 -1.46
N ILE A 140 12.46 5.13 -2.71
CA ILE A 140 13.75 5.40 -3.37
C ILE A 140 14.56 6.50 -2.64
N ASN A 141 13.89 7.45 -2.00
CA ASN A 141 14.56 8.50 -1.22
C ASN A 141 15.20 7.96 0.06
N LEU A 142 14.85 6.74 0.46
CA LEU A 142 15.40 6.02 1.60
C LEU A 142 16.40 4.91 1.17
N GLY A 143 16.81 4.88 -0.10
CA GLY A 143 17.63 3.81 -0.64
C GLY A 143 16.90 2.47 -0.76
N LEU A 144 15.56 2.49 -0.75
CA LEU A 144 14.70 1.32 -0.84
C LEU A 144 14.03 1.26 -2.22
N PHE A 145 13.50 0.10 -2.57
CA PHE A 145 12.60 -0.03 -3.70
C PHE A 145 11.16 -0.31 -3.23
N LEU A 146 10.19 -0.02 -4.06
CA LEU A 146 8.79 -0.30 -3.78
C LEU A 146 8.54 -1.82 -3.79
N SER A 147 8.16 -2.37 -2.65
CA SER A 147 7.92 -3.80 -2.43
C SER A 147 6.42 -4.12 -2.24
N TRP A 148 6.09 -5.22 -1.58
CA TRP A 148 4.73 -5.71 -1.25
C TRP A 148 3.82 -5.93 -2.47
N GLY A 149 4.42 -6.29 -3.62
CA GLY A 149 3.69 -6.52 -4.87
C GLY A 149 3.11 -5.25 -5.50
N ALA A 150 3.59 -4.07 -5.09
CA ALA A 150 3.03 -2.80 -5.54
C ALA A 150 3.54 -2.37 -6.91
N THR A 151 4.81 -2.65 -7.26
CA THR A 151 5.38 -2.31 -8.57
C THR A 151 4.57 -2.87 -9.74
N PRO A 152 4.25 -4.18 -9.82
CA PRO A 152 3.45 -4.71 -10.91
C PRO A 152 2.02 -4.11 -10.96
N ARG A 153 1.42 -3.80 -9.79
CA ARG A 153 0.11 -3.14 -9.74
C ARG A 153 0.14 -1.72 -10.27
N LEU A 154 1.17 -0.94 -9.92
CA LEU A 154 1.39 0.39 -10.50
C LEU A 154 1.57 0.34 -12.02
N VAL A 155 2.34 -0.62 -12.51
CA VAL A 155 2.54 -0.82 -13.95
C VAL A 155 1.22 -1.18 -14.64
N ALA A 156 0.41 -2.07 -14.05
CA ALA A 156 -0.88 -2.43 -14.59
C ALA A 156 -1.87 -1.24 -14.60
N LEU A 157 -1.82 -0.41 -13.57
CA LEU A 157 -2.74 0.73 -13.42
C LEU A 157 -2.36 1.92 -14.29
N LEU A 158 -1.06 2.27 -14.38
CA LEU A 158 -0.58 3.52 -14.96
C LEU A 158 0.27 3.33 -16.24
N GLY A 159 0.59 2.09 -16.56
CA GLY A 159 1.57 1.77 -17.59
C GLY A 159 3.02 1.97 -17.11
N PRO A 160 4.01 1.36 -17.81
CA PRO A 160 5.39 1.29 -17.33
C PRO A 160 6.10 2.64 -17.26
N SER A 161 5.77 3.58 -18.16
CA SER A 161 6.42 4.91 -18.20
C SER A 161 6.09 5.74 -16.95
N LYS A 162 4.80 5.86 -16.61
CA LYS A 162 4.36 6.63 -15.45
C LYS A 162 4.73 5.92 -14.13
N ALA A 163 4.67 4.60 -14.09
CA ALA A 163 5.14 3.83 -12.94
C ALA A 163 6.63 4.08 -12.66
N LYS A 164 7.49 4.09 -13.70
CA LYS A 164 8.92 4.42 -13.56
C LYS A 164 9.12 5.83 -13.04
N GLU A 165 8.41 6.82 -13.58
CA GLU A 165 8.49 8.20 -13.11
C GLU A 165 8.24 8.28 -11.60
N LEU A 166 7.11 7.75 -11.13
CA LEU A 166 6.74 7.77 -9.71
C LEU A 166 7.72 7.02 -8.80
N ILE A 167 8.14 5.82 -9.21
CA ILE A 167 9.00 4.95 -8.40
C ILE A 167 10.45 5.47 -8.37
N MET A 168 10.98 5.94 -9.50
CA MET A 168 12.39 6.30 -9.61
C MET A 168 12.68 7.73 -9.17
N THR A 169 11.69 8.64 -9.26
CA THR A 169 11.84 10.00 -8.71
C THR A 169 11.48 10.08 -7.24
N GLY A 170 10.56 9.22 -6.77
CA GLY A 170 10.01 9.29 -5.41
C GLY A 170 9.10 10.49 -5.18
N ASP A 171 8.81 11.28 -6.21
CA ASP A 171 7.99 12.48 -6.11
C ASP A 171 6.50 12.13 -5.96
N PRO A 172 5.81 12.67 -4.96
CA PRO A 172 4.39 12.45 -4.81
C PRO A 172 3.59 13.29 -5.80
N VAL A 173 2.48 12.74 -6.28
CA VAL A 173 1.49 13.46 -7.08
C VAL A 173 0.35 13.97 -6.20
N ASN A 174 -0.25 15.11 -6.57
CA ASN A 174 -1.47 15.60 -5.94
C ASN A 174 -2.71 14.85 -6.48
N ALA A 175 -3.86 15.11 -5.88
CA ALA A 175 -5.11 14.43 -6.22
C ALA A 175 -5.53 14.63 -7.68
N GLU A 176 -5.36 15.85 -8.21
CA GLU A 176 -5.70 16.18 -9.59
C GLU A 176 -4.84 15.39 -10.59
N GLU A 177 -3.52 15.38 -10.39
CA GLU A 177 -2.61 14.59 -11.23
C GLU A 177 -2.90 13.10 -11.09
N ALA A 178 -3.16 12.60 -9.87
CA ALA A 178 -3.53 11.20 -9.63
C ALA A 178 -4.81 10.80 -10.41
N TYR A 179 -5.78 11.70 -10.51
CA TYR A 179 -6.97 11.50 -11.35
C TYR A 179 -6.62 11.52 -12.84
N ARG A 180 -5.84 12.50 -13.27
CA ARG A 180 -5.43 12.65 -14.68
C ARG A 180 -4.69 11.43 -15.22
N ILE A 181 -3.84 10.80 -14.38
CA ILE A 181 -3.07 9.60 -14.78
C ILE A 181 -3.82 8.29 -14.53
N GLY A 182 -5.05 8.32 -14.01
CA GLY A 182 -5.86 7.13 -13.74
C GLY A 182 -5.52 6.41 -12.43
N MET A 183 -4.72 7.00 -11.54
CA MET A 183 -4.41 6.41 -10.23
C MET A 183 -5.63 6.39 -9.31
N VAL A 184 -6.51 7.39 -9.40
CA VAL A 184 -7.78 7.45 -8.67
C VAL A 184 -8.97 7.61 -9.61
N ASN A 185 -10.13 7.12 -9.18
CA ASN A 185 -11.36 7.13 -9.97
C ASN A 185 -12.15 8.46 -9.86
N LYS A 186 -11.96 9.18 -8.75
CA LYS A 186 -12.67 10.44 -8.47
C LYS A 186 -11.88 11.30 -7.48
N VAL A 187 -11.98 12.62 -7.63
CA VAL A 187 -11.50 13.60 -6.65
C VAL A 187 -12.69 14.42 -6.17
N VAL A 188 -12.75 14.68 -4.87
CA VAL A 188 -13.81 15.48 -4.23
C VAL A 188 -13.21 16.33 -3.09
N PRO A 189 -13.88 17.40 -2.64
CA PRO A 189 -13.50 18.09 -1.42
C PRO A 189 -13.45 17.15 -0.23
N LEU A 190 -12.53 17.39 0.72
CA LEU A 190 -12.29 16.48 1.86
C LEU A 190 -13.56 16.14 2.64
N GLU A 191 -14.41 17.13 2.89
CA GLU A 191 -15.70 16.96 3.60
C GLU A 191 -16.70 16.08 2.84
N GLN A 192 -16.54 15.92 1.54
CA GLN A 192 -17.39 15.09 0.68
C GLN A 192 -16.80 13.68 0.46
N LEU A 193 -15.61 13.38 0.95
CA LEU A 193 -14.91 12.14 0.66
C LEU A 193 -15.69 10.89 1.12
N LEU A 194 -16.02 10.81 2.41
CA LEU A 194 -16.79 9.68 2.94
C LEU A 194 -18.21 9.62 2.35
N PRO A 195 -18.96 10.74 2.23
CA PRO A 195 -20.22 10.74 1.50
C PRO A 195 -20.13 10.19 0.08
N ALA A 196 -19.10 10.57 -0.69
CA ALA A 196 -18.92 10.07 -2.06
C ALA A 196 -18.56 8.58 -2.10
N ALA A 197 -17.76 8.08 -1.14
CA ALA A 197 -17.47 6.65 -1.01
C ALA A 197 -18.72 5.85 -0.61
N GLN A 198 -19.54 6.37 0.28
CA GLN A 198 -20.81 5.77 0.69
C GLN A 198 -21.84 5.77 -0.47
N GLU A 199 -21.92 6.85 -1.25
CA GLU A 199 -22.76 6.91 -2.46
C GLU A 199 -22.38 5.82 -3.46
N LEU A 200 -21.08 5.65 -3.73
CA LEU A 200 -20.59 4.56 -4.59
C LEU A 200 -20.93 3.19 -3.99
N ALA A 201 -20.72 3.00 -2.68
CA ALA A 201 -21.06 1.76 -2.00
C ALA A 201 -22.54 1.43 -2.11
N GLN A 202 -23.43 2.40 -1.86
CA GLN A 202 -24.88 2.23 -2.02
C GLN A 202 -25.26 1.86 -3.45
N LYS A 203 -24.65 2.51 -4.45
CA LYS A 203 -24.83 2.16 -5.86
C LYS A 203 -24.43 0.71 -6.15
N LEU A 204 -23.31 0.24 -5.58
CA LEU A 204 -22.84 -1.14 -5.75
C LEU A 204 -23.79 -2.15 -5.07
N LEU A 205 -24.37 -1.80 -3.93
CA LEU A 205 -25.35 -2.64 -3.23
C LEU A 205 -26.62 -2.89 -4.06
N THR A 206 -26.97 -1.99 -4.98
CA THR A 206 -28.12 -2.21 -5.91
C THR A 206 -27.82 -3.21 -7.02
N ARG A 207 -26.59 -3.68 -7.16
CA ARG A 207 -26.17 -4.63 -8.21
C ARG A 207 -26.22 -6.06 -7.71
N GLY A 208 -26.35 -7.01 -8.63
CA GLY A 208 -26.33 -8.45 -8.30
C GLY A 208 -24.98 -8.84 -7.67
N PRO A 209 -24.95 -9.39 -6.43
CA PRO A 209 -23.72 -9.65 -5.71
C PRO A 209 -22.81 -10.67 -6.41
N LEU A 210 -23.39 -11.71 -7.00
CA LEU A 210 -22.63 -12.73 -7.75
C LEU A 210 -21.98 -12.12 -9.00
N GLY A 211 -22.70 -11.30 -9.74
CA GLY A 211 -22.18 -10.63 -10.94
C GLY A 211 -21.02 -9.70 -10.62
N LEU A 212 -21.11 -8.91 -9.52
CA LEU A 212 -20.01 -8.05 -9.07
C LEU A 212 -18.77 -8.85 -8.71
N ARG A 213 -18.92 -9.96 -7.95
CA ARG A 213 -17.79 -10.82 -7.55
C ARG A 213 -17.12 -11.47 -8.76
N ILE A 214 -17.91 -11.98 -9.71
CA ILE A 214 -17.37 -12.56 -10.95
C ILE A 214 -16.62 -11.51 -11.74
N ALA A 215 -17.20 -10.31 -11.95
CA ALA A 215 -16.55 -9.22 -12.67
C ALA A 215 -15.22 -8.81 -12.01
N LYS A 216 -15.19 -8.62 -10.68
CA LYS A 216 -13.96 -8.35 -9.92
C LYS A 216 -12.90 -9.43 -10.18
N LYS A 217 -13.26 -10.72 -10.02
CA LYS A 217 -12.32 -11.84 -10.23
C LYS A 217 -11.80 -11.90 -11.67
N GLN A 218 -12.64 -11.65 -12.66
CA GLN A 218 -12.23 -11.64 -14.06
C GLN A 218 -11.25 -10.50 -14.35
N VAL A 219 -11.55 -9.27 -13.86
CA VAL A 219 -10.66 -8.12 -14.04
C VAL A 219 -9.32 -8.33 -13.32
N ASN A 220 -9.35 -8.81 -12.06
CA ASN A 220 -8.14 -9.12 -11.31
C ASN A 220 -7.30 -10.19 -12.04
N ALA A 221 -7.89 -11.29 -12.48
CA ALA A 221 -7.20 -12.34 -13.22
C ALA A 221 -6.54 -11.81 -14.52
N ALA A 222 -7.24 -10.93 -15.25
CA ALA A 222 -6.71 -10.34 -16.47
C ALA A 222 -5.53 -9.39 -16.18
N SER A 223 -5.55 -8.69 -15.05
CA SER A 223 -4.48 -7.74 -14.66
C SER A 223 -3.22 -8.45 -14.15
N VAL A 224 -3.35 -9.64 -13.50
CA VAL A 224 -2.21 -10.35 -12.88
C VAL A 224 -1.59 -11.42 -13.77
N ALA A 225 -2.15 -11.73 -14.93
CA ALA A 225 -1.67 -12.81 -15.81
C ALA A 225 -0.17 -12.73 -16.21
N ARG A 226 0.48 -11.58 -15.95
CA ARG A 226 1.93 -11.37 -16.18
C ARG A 226 2.71 -10.98 -14.91
N MET A 227 2.06 -10.94 -13.75
CA MET A 227 2.66 -10.45 -12.50
C MET A 227 3.30 -11.54 -11.65
N ALA A 228 2.85 -12.79 -11.78
CA ALA A 228 3.29 -13.90 -10.94
C ALA A 228 4.84 -14.08 -10.92
N ASP A 229 5.47 -13.86 -12.06
CA ASP A 229 6.93 -14.02 -12.17
C ASP A 229 7.72 -12.95 -11.38
N LEU A 230 7.13 -11.77 -11.14
CA LEU A 230 7.80 -10.69 -10.42
C LEU A 230 7.80 -10.89 -8.91
N TYR A 231 6.77 -11.54 -8.35
CA TYR A 231 6.72 -11.83 -6.91
C TYR A 231 7.84 -12.76 -6.44
N LEU A 232 8.31 -13.66 -7.32
CA LEU A 232 9.37 -14.61 -6.99
C LEU A 232 10.69 -13.89 -6.66
N PHE A 233 10.96 -12.75 -7.26
CA PHE A 233 12.22 -12.03 -7.11
C PHE A 233 12.18 -10.93 -6.06
N GLU A 234 11.00 -10.49 -5.62
CA GLU A 234 10.90 -9.32 -4.73
C GLU A 234 11.53 -9.58 -3.36
N SER A 235 11.32 -10.76 -2.77
CA SER A 235 11.91 -11.13 -1.49
C SER A 235 13.44 -11.20 -1.56
N GLU A 236 13.98 -11.76 -2.63
CA GLU A 236 15.44 -11.85 -2.87
C GLU A 236 16.06 -10.45 -3.07
N LEU A 237 15.36 -9.59 -3.80
CA LEU A 237 15.78 -8.20 -4.00
C LEU A 237 15.75 -7.40 -2.70
N TRP A 238 14.77 -7.65 -1.84
CA TRP A 238 14.69 -7.00 -0.53
C TRP A 238 15.86 -7.41 0.38
N GLU A 239 16.14 -8.70 0.52
CA GLU A 239 17.30 -9.18 1.29
C GLU A 239 18.60 -8.54 0.80
N ARG A 240 18.77 -8.45 -0.52
CA ARG A 240 19.93 -7.78 -1.13
C ARG A 240 19.98 -6.28 -0.82
N ASN A 241 18.83 -5.61 -0.85
CA ASN A 241 18.76 -4.18 -0.55
C ASN A 241 19.09 -3.88 0.91
N GLN A 242 18.68 -4.75 1.85
CA GLN A 242 18.94 -4.56 3.28
C GLN A 242 20.42 -4.58 3.65
N ILE A 243 21.23 -5.34 2.94
CA ILE A 243 22.68 -5.36 3.14
C ILE A 243 23.39 -4.21 2.41
N SER A 244 22.65 -3.40 1.64
CA SER A 244 23.19 -2.24 0.96
C SER A 244 23.45 -1.09 1.95
N PRO A 245 24.59 -0.39 1.85
CA PRO A 245 24.84 0.83 2.62
C PRO A 245 23.82 1.95 2.31
N ASP A 246 23.20 1.94 1.15
CA ASP A 246 22.24 2.95 0.71
C ASP A 246 21.00 2.98 1.59
N MET A 247 20.47 1.81 1.97
CA MET A 247 19.33 1.73 2.88
C MET A 247 19.66 2.35 4.24
N ALA A 248 20.83 2.00 4.81
CA ALA A 248 21.25 2.51 6.11
C ALA A 248 21.41 4.03 6.07
N GLU A 249 22.09 4.56 5.03
CA GLU A 249 22.26 6.01 4.84
C GLU A 249 20.91 6.71 4.62
N GLY A 250 20.05 6.17 3.75
CA GLY A 250 18.75 6.78 3.45
C GLY A 250 17.86 6.90 4.69
N ILE A 251 17.80 5.85 5.51
CA ILE A 251 17.05 5.85 6.77
C ILE A 251 17.67 6.84 7.77
N GLN A 252 18.98 6.81 7.94
CA GLN A 252 19.67 7.71 8.86
C GLN A 252 19.48 9.18 8.46
N ALA A 253 19.64 9.51 7.19
CA ALA A 253 19.43 10.85 6.66
C ALA A 253 17.98 11.34 6.90
N ALA A 254 16.98 10.46 6.71
CA ALA A 254 15.59 10.79 6.98
C ALA A 254 15.32 11.07 8.46
N ILE A 255 15.90 10.28 9.37
CA ILE A 255 15.81 10.51 10.82
C ILE A 255 16.44 11.84 11.20
N GLU A 256 17.62 12.16 10.65
CA GLU A 256 18.38 13.38 10.91
C GLU A 256 17.85 14.61 10.15
N LYS A 257 16.85 14.44 9.28
CA LYS A 257 16.25 15.48 8.43
C LYS A 257 17.30 16.22 7.57
N ARG A 258 18.26 15.47 7.02
CA ARG A 258 19.29 15.95 6.08
C ARG A 258 19.18 15.24 4.73
N PRO A 259 19.76 15.79 3.66
CA PRO A 259 19.94 15.06 2.42
C PRO A 259 20.81 13.80 2.61
N PRO A 260 20.45 12.66 2.00
CA PRO A 260 21.29 11.47 2.03
C PRO A 260 22.55 11.65 1.18
N HIS A 261 23.63 10.97 1.57
CA HIS A 261 24.89 10.95 0.85
C HIS A 261 25.23 9.53 0.43
N TYR A 262 24.69 9.12 -0.72
CA TYR A 262 24.93 7.79 -1.26
C TYR A 262 26.33 7.69 -1.84
N ILE A 263 27.06 6.63 -1.46
CA ILE A 263 28.38 6.35 -2.00
C ILE A 263 28.16 5.62 -3.35
N PRO A 264 28.74 6.13 -4.47
CA PRO A 264 28.69 5.42 -5.74
C PRO A 264 29.22 3.99 -5.55
N GLU A 265 28.54 3.01 -6.13
CA GLU A 265 29.04 1.62 -6.13
C GLU A 265 30.52 1.64 -6.54
N ALA A 266 31.37 0.97 -5.75
CA ALA A 266 32.77 0.80 -6.10
C ALA A 266 32.83 0.22 -7.51
N GLY A 267 33.46 0.95 -8.42
CA GLY A 267 33.45 0.62 -9.84
C GLY A 267 33.83 -0.84 -10.06
N VAL A 268 33.25 -1.45 -11.07
CA VAL A 268 33.57 -2.81 -11.49
C VAL A 268 35.08 -3.01 -11.43
N PRO A 269 35.60 -4.02 -10.72
CA PRO A 269 37.02 -4.29 -10.72
C PRO A 269 37.50 -4.31 -12.16
N LYS A 270 38.50 -3.48 -12.47
CA LYS A 270 39.15 -3.55 -13.81
C LYS A 270 39.74 -4.95 -13.92
N PHE A 271 39.05 -5.81 -14.65
CA PHE A 271 39.66 -7.06 -15.07
C PHE A 271 40.76 -6.69 -16.06
N ASP A 272 42.03 -6.90 -15.69
CA ASP A 272 43.12 -6.91 -16.62
C ASP A 272 42.86 -8.11 -17.54
N ILE A 273 42.30 -7.85 -18.72
CA ILE A 273 42.20 -8.85 -19.76
C ILE A 273 43.61 -8.95 -20.32
N PRO A 274 44.33 -10.11 -20.19
CA PRO A 274 45.61 -10.31 -20.84
C PRO A 274 45.40 -10.17 -22.34
N GLN A 275 46.26 -9.35 -23.00
CA GLN A 275 46.28 -9.21 -24.43
C GLN A 275 46.77 -10.52 -25.10
#